data_c5bb9eb2aec385b25cf9da96bc1497b2
#
_entry.id   c5bb9eb2aec385b25cf9da96bc1497b2
#
_cell.length_a   1.000
_cell.length_b   1.000
_cell.length_c   1.000
_cell.angle_alpha   90.00
_cell.angle_beta   90.00
_cell.angle_gamma   90.00
#
_symmetry.space_group_name_H-M   'P 1'
#
loop_
_entity.id
_entity.type
_entity.pdbx_description
1 polymer ?
#
loop_
_entity_poly.entity_id
_entity_poly.type
_entity_poly.pdbx_seq_one_letter_code
_entity_poly.pdbx_strand_id
1 'polypeptide(L)'
;QVKGSGPIAFIYAEVRNPMSVRAMAEIREGAEIKPEMDLQELINKDGKGLCALILDPKDRRPGVQPYQGMVSLESNSVAENLENYMAKSEQLETKLYLAADSKKLGGLVIQKMPSVGGNVSEISDPDAWGRILQLAHTVTKDELLNVPATDVLHRLFWQEKLVPVAETDITFECNCSRDKTDSMLLQLGKQECMDILKAEGKIEVNCRFCNRKQVYTPEEVE
;
A
#
# COMPACT_ATOMS: atom_id res chain seq x y z
N GLN A 1 2.81 2.01 -5.30
CA GLN A 1 2.18 1.89 -6.63
C GLN A 1 2.71 0.64 -7.31
N VAL A 2 1.82 -0.20 -7.80
CA VAL A 2 2.20 -1.38 -8.57
C VAL A 2 1.50 -1.30 -9.93
N LYS A 3 2.27 -1.49 -11.00
CA LYS A 3 1.76 -1.41 -12.38
C LYS A 3 2.26 -2.60 -13.19
N GLY A 4 1.40 -3.16 -14.01
CA GLY A 4 1.77 -4.29 -14.87
C GLY A 4 0.76 -4.57 -15.97
N SER A 5 0.92 -5.75 -16.59
CA SER A 5 0.22 -6.18 -17.80
C SER A 5 -0.87 -7.23 -17.57
N GLY A 6 -1.07 -7.66 -16.32
CA GLY A 6 -2.07 -8.67 -15.97
C GLY A 6 -3.50 -8.14 -15.93
N PRO A 7 -4.47 -8.96 -15.43
CA PRO A 7 -5.85 -8.55 -15.19
C PRO A 7 -5.98 -7.28 -14.35
N ILE A 8 -5.11 -7.11 -13.36
CA ILE A 8 -4.99 -5.86 -12.60
C ILE A 8 -3.98 -4.97 -13.31
N ALA A 9 -4.43 -3.80 -13.77
CA ALA A 9 -3.58 -2.83 -14.45
C ALA A 9 -2.72 -2.02 -13.50
N PHE A 10 -3.29 -1.69 -12.33
CA PHE A 10 -2.67 -0.77 -11.38
C PHE A 10 -3.19 -1.02 -9.96
N ILE A 11 -2.28 -0.98 -8.99
CA ILE A 11 -2.60 -0.94 -7.56
C ILE A 11 -1.95 0.31 -6.98
N TYR A 12 -2.71 1.01 -6.15
CA TYR A 12 -2.23 2.17 -5.42
C TYR A 12 -2.62 2.03 -3.95
N ALA A 13 -1.66 2.21 -3.07
CA ALA A 13 -1.91 2.34 -1.63
C ALA A 13 -1.13 3.55 -1.11
N GLU A 14 -1.75 4.31 -0.23
CA GLU A 14 -1.18 5.52 0.35
C GLU A 14 -1.43 5.54 1.85
N VAL A 15 -0.40 5.87 2.59
CA VAL A 15 -0.45 6.14 4.03
C VAL A 15 -0.02 7.59 4.26
N ARG A 16 -0.78 8.32 5.05
CA ARG A 16 -0.49 9.70 5.44
C ARG A 16 -0.37 9.82 6.94
N ASN A 17 0.41 10.77 7.39
CA ASN A 17 0.45 11.14 8.79
C ASN A 17 -0.79 12.04 9.12
N PRO A 18 -1.58 11.77 10.18
CA PRO A 18 -1.35 10.79 11.25
C PRO A 18 -2.00 9.41 11.02
N MET A 19 -1.49 8.56 10.20
CA MET A 19 -1.96 7.17 9.94
C MET A 19 -3.35 7.09 9.27
N SER A 20 -3.63 7.97 8.32
CA SER A 20 -4.74 7.75 7.41
C SER A 20 -4.31 6.94 6.19
N VAL A 21 -5.16 6.02 5.75
CA VAL A 21 -4.86 5.09 4.66
C VAL A 21 -5.95 5.12 3.59
N ARG A 22 -5.54 4.88 2.36
CA ARG A 22 -6.44 4.58 1.26
C ARG A 22 -5.75 3.71 0.22
N ALA A 23 -6.52 2.86 -0.43
CA ALA A 23 -6.01 2.01 -1.50
C ALA A 23 -7.05 1.81 -2.60
N MET A 24 -6.58 1.47 -3.79
CA MET A 24 -7.43 1.08 -4.91
C MET A 24 -6.68 0.11 -5.81
N ALA A 25 -7.44 -0.71 -6.51
CA ALA A 25 -6.96 -1.52 -7.62
C ALA A 25 -7.79 -1.23 -8.86
N GLU A 26 -7.14 -1.18 -10.01
CA GLU A 26 -7.79 -1.01 -11.31
C GLU A 26 -7.75 -2.33 -12.05
N ILE A 27 -8.94 -2.89 -12.29
CA ILE A 27 -9.12 -4.13 -13.03
C ILE A 27 -9.37 -3.75 -14.50
N ARG A 28 -8.72 -4.44 -15.43
CA ARG A 28 -8.95 -4.22 -16.86
C ARG A 28 -10.34 -4.69 -17.25
N GLU A 29 -10.96 -3.96 -18.16
CA GLU A 29 -12.27 -4.31 -18.69
C GLU A 29 -12.25 -5.72 -19.30
N GLY A 30 -13.25 -6.55 -18.97
CA GLY A 30 -13.34 -7.94 -19.42
C GLY A 30 -12.32 -8.89 -18.81
N ALA A 31 -11.48 -8.46 -17.87
CA ALA A 31 -10.53 -9.34 -17.22
C ALA A 31 -11.20 -10.22 -16.17
N GLU A 32 -10.86 -11.50 -16.17
CA GLU A 32 -11.28 -12.48 -15.18
C GLU A 32 -10.22 -12.60 -14.08
N ILE A 33 -10.64 -12.47 -12.82
CA ILE A 33 -9.78 -12.67 -11.65
C ILE A 33 -10.27 -13.91 -10.92
N LYS A 34 -9.34 -14.85 -10.64
CA LYS A 34 -9.61 -16.07 -9.92
C LYS A 34 -8.89 -16.05 -8.57
N PRO A 35 -9.49 -16.67 -7.53
CA PRO A 35 -8.91 -16.66 -6.16
C PRO A 35 -7.53 -17.30 -6.06
N GLU A 36 -7.21 -18.25 -6.93
CA GLU A 36 -5.94 -18.99 -6.97
C GLU A 36 -4.80 -18.25 -7.67
N MET A 37 -5.08 -17.15 -8.37
CA MET A 37 -4.07 -16.37 -9.09
C MET A 37 -3.07 -15.74 -8.11
N ASP A 38 -1.80 -15.90 -8.41
CA ASP A 38 -0.72 -15.22 -7.68
C ASP A 38 -0.47 -13.80 -8.20
N LEU A 39 0.47 -13.10 -7.60
CA LEU A 39 0.79 -11.72 -7.97
C LEU A 39 1.29 -11.61 -9.42
N GLN A 40 2.07 -12.60 -9.90
CA GLN A 40 2.59 -12.59 -11.26
C GLN A 40 1.46 -12.71 -12.27
N GLU A 41 0.53 -13.63 -12.05
CA GLU A 41 -0.65 -13.83 -12.90
C GLU A 41 -1.59 -12.62 -12.86
N LEU A 42 -1.78 -12.03 -11.67
CA LEU A 42 -2.69 -10.90 -11.47
C LEU A 42 -2.18 -9.60 -12.10
N ILE A 43 -0.87 -9.31 -12.04
CA ILE A 43 -0.37 -7.99 -12.41
C ILE A 43 0.87 -8.00 -13.31
N ASN A 44 1.66 -9.07 -13.34
CA ASN A 44 2.96 -9.09 -14.01
C ASN A 44 3.07 -10.13 -15.14
N LYS A 45 2.03 -10.34 -15.89
CA LYS A 45 1.93 -11.41 -16.89
C LYS A 45 3.07 -11.41 -17.94
N ASP A 46 3.61 -10.25 -18.27
CA ASP A 46 4.74 -10.10 -19.23
C ASP A 46 6.11 -10.00 -18.56
N GLY A 47 6.18 -10.11 -17.22
CA GLY A 47 7.43 -10.01 -16.47
C GLY A 47 8.02 -8.60 -16.38
N LYS A 48 7.28 -7.55 -16.77
CA LYS A 48 7.72 -6.14 -16.77
C LYS A 48 7.03 -5.29 -15.71
N GLY A 49 6.33 -5.93 -14.78
CA GLY A 49 5.63 -5.26 -13.70
C GLY A 49 6.61 -4.52 -12.77
N LEU A 50 6.20 -3.36 -12.32
CA LEU A 50 7.01 -2.48 -11.46
C LEU A 50 6.24 -2.12 -10.19
N CYS A 51 6.96 -2.11 -9.07
CA CYS A 51 6.52 -1.52 -7.82
C CYS A 51 7.32 -0.25 -7.55
N ALA A 52 6.64 0.87 -7.37
CA ALA A 52 7.24 2.14 -6.97
C ALA A 52 6.83 2.49 -5.54
N LEU A 53 7.83 2.77 -4.67
CA LEU A 53 7.64 3.37 -3.36
C LEU A 53 7.96 4.85 -3.44
N ILE A 54 7.04 5.69 -2.94
CA ILE A 54 7.20 7.14 -2.98
C ILE A 54 7.09 7.65 -1.54
N LEU A 55 8.14 8.33 -1.08
CA LEU A 55 8.17 9.02 0.19
C LEU A 55 8.13 10.53 -0.09
N ASP A 56 7.02 11.15 0.30
CA ASP A 56 6.80 12.59 0.11
C ASP A 56 6.65 13.29 1.48
N PRO A 57 7.73 13.87 2.03
CA PRO A 57 7.67 14.58 3.30
C PRO A 57 6.69 15.75 3.24
N LYS A 58 5.85 15.91 4.27
CA LYS A 58 4.84 16.97 4.36
C LYS A 58 5.46 18.37 4.27
N ASP A 59 6.63 18.55 4.91
CA ASP A 59 7.36 19.82 4.98
C ASP A 59 8.50 19.90 3.96
N ARG A 60 8.26 19.39 2.77
CA ARG A 60 9.23 19.39 1.67
C ARG A 60 9.59 20.82 1.26
N ARG A 61 10.88 21.10 1.20
CA ARG A 61 11.39 22.41 0.70
C ARG A 61 10.98 22.59 -0.78
N PRO A 62 10.64 23.82 -1.21
CA PRO A 62 10.40 24.10 -2.62
C PRO A 62 11.55 23.60 -3.51
N GLY A 63 11.23 22.92 -4.59
CA GLY A 63 12.21 22.36 -5.54
C GLY A 63 12.79 20.98 -5.18
N VAL A 64 12.55 20.46 -3.97
CA VAL A 64 12.93 19.10 -3.61
C VAL A 64 11.88 18.12 -4.14
N GLN A 65 12.31 17.11 -4.90
CA GLN A 65 11.44 16.06 -5.39
C GLN A 65 11.17 15.01 -4.28
N PRO A 66 10.01 14.32 -4.29
CA PRO A 66 9.80 13.16 -3.45
C PRO A 66 10.86 12.09 -3.72
N TYR A 67 11.25 11.37 -2.67
CA TYR A 67 12.06 10.18 -2.90
C TYR A 67 11.21 9.11 -3.57
N GLN A 68 11.75 8.48 -4.60
CA GLN A 68 11.09 7.40 -5.33
C GLN A 68 12.06 6.25 -5.54
N GLY A 69 11.70 5.09 -4.99
CA GLY A 69 12.36 3.83 -5.29
C GLY A 69 11.48 2.98 -6.21
N MET A 70 12.09 2.30 -7.17
CA MET A 70 11.39 1.38 -8.06
C MET A 70 12.07 0.02 -8.06
N VAL A 71 11.25 -1.04 -8.02
CA VAL A 71 11.72 -2.43 -8.14
C VAL A 71 10.84 -3.21 -9.10
N SER A 72 11.46 -4.18 -9.78
CA SER A 72 10.73 -5.16 -10.58
C SER A 72 9.96 -6.12 -9.68
N LEU A 73 8.81 -6.60 -10.15
CA LEU A 73 8.04 -7.62 -9.47
C LEU A 73 8.63 -9.00 -9.79
N GLU A 74 9.58 -9.46 -8.97
CA GLU A 74 10.28 -10.72 -9.19
C GLU A 74 9.66 -11.90 -8.41
N SER A 75 8.89 -11.60 -7.35
CA SER A 75 8.33 -12.59 -6.43
C SER A 75 6.80 -12.69 -6.56
N ASN A 76 6.24 -13.82 -6.13
CA ASN A 76 4.81 -14.13 -6.24
C ASN A 76 3.95 -13.43 -5.19
N SER A 77 4.54 -12.71 -4.24
CA SER A 77 3.80 -11.97 -3.22
C SER A 77 4.26 -10.52 -3.10
N VAL A 78 3.35 -9.67 -2.64
CA VAL A 78 3.66 -8.26 -2.33
C VAL A 78 4.69 -8.17 -1.22
N ALA A 79 4.57 -9.03 -0.19
CA ALA A 79 5.49 -9.06 0.93
C ALA A 79 6.94 -9.28 0.47
N GLU A 80 7.18 -10.33 -0.30
CA GLU A 80 8.52 -10.66 -0.80
C GLU A 80 9.11 -9.58 -1.70
N ASN A 81 8.30 -8.96 -2.56
CA ASN A 81 8.77 -7.85 -3.40
C ASN A 81 9.17 -6.63 -2.55
N LEU A 82 8.44 -6.32 -1.48
CA LEU A 82 8.78 -5.25 -0.55
C LEU A 82 10.03 -5.61 0.29
N GLU A 83 10.15 -6.85 0.76
CA GLU A 83 11.36 -7.34 1.45
C GLU A 83 12.61 -7.18 0.58
N ASN A 84 12.50 -7.58 -0.69
CA ASN A 84 13.57 -7.42 -1.68
C ASN A 84 13.95 -5.95 -1.90
N TYR A 85 12.95 -5.06 -1.96
CA TYR A 85 13.18 -3.62 -2.03
C TYR A 85 13.93 -3.12 -0.79
N MET A 86 13.47 -3.46 0.41
CA MET A 86 14.09 -3.03 1.65
C MET A 86 15.55 -3.51 1.75
N ALA A 87 15.81 -4.74 1.35
CA ALA A 87 17.15 -5.31 1.37
C ALA A 87 18.08 -4.67 0.32
N LYS A 88 17.61 -4.50 -0.92
CA LYS A 88 18.45 -4.04 -2.05
C LYS A 88 18.61 -2.52 -2.08
N SER A 89 17.57 -1.76 -1.76
CA SER A 89 17.55 -0.30 -1.89
C SER A 89 17.82 0.42 -0.58
N GLU A 90 17.27 -0.07 0.52
CA GLU A 90 17.38 0.56 1.83
C GLU A 90 18.46 -0.10 2.70
N GLN A 91 18.99 -1.24 2.29
CA GLN A 91 19.98 -2.05 3.05
C GLN A 91 19.46 -2.46 4.44
N LEU A 92 18.14 -2.63 4.56
CA LEU A 92 17.46 -3.02 5.79
C LEU A 92 16.88 -4.43 5.64
N GLU A 93 17.41 -5.37 6.42
CA GLU A 93 16.82 -6.71 6.51
C GLU A 93 15.41 -6.60 7.11
N THR A 94 14.41 -6.91 6.32
CA THR A 94 12.99 -6.76 6.68
C THR A 94 12.25 -8.05 6.36
N LYS A 95 11.32 -8.44 7.24
CA LYS A 95 10.35 -9.52 7.00
C LYS A 95 8.93 -9.02 7.18
N LEU A 96 8.05 -9.45 6.28
CA LEU A 96 6.66 -9.05 6.20
C LEU A 96 5.75 -10.29 6.20
N TYR A 97 4.84 -10.33 7.14
CA TYR A 97 3.76 -11.31 7.20
C TYR A 97 2.45 -10.56 6.99
N LEU A 98 1.75 -10.84 5.90
CA LEU A 98 0.56 -10.11 5.51
C LEU A 98 -0.63 -11.04 5.39
N ALA A 99 -1.79 -10.59 5.86
CA ALA A 99 -3.05 -11.28 5.73
C ALA A 99 -4.16 -10.32 5.33
N ALA A 100 -5.08 -10.79 4.52
CA ALA A 100 -6.26 -10.04 4.10
C ALA A 100 -7.45 -10.99 3.93
N ASP A 101 -8.64 -10.50 4.27
CA ASP A 101 -9.91 -11.08 3.91
C ASP A 101 -10.86 -9.99 3.37
N SER A 102 -12.14 -10.29 3.21
CA SER A 102 -13.14 -9.33 2.71
C SER A 102 -13.45 -8.17 3.68
N LYS A 103 -12.97 -8.21 4.92
CA LYS A 103 -13.31 -7.25 5.98
C LYS A 103 -12.12 -6.68 6.70
N LYS A 104 -11.01 -7.42 6.77
CA LYS A 104 -9.86 -7.09 7.61
C LYS A 104 -8.55 -7.20 6.84
N LEU A 105 -7.61 -6.40 7.27
CA LEU A 105 -6.20 -6.49 6.91
C LEU A 105 -5.40 -6.66 8.20
N GLY A 106 -4.38 -7.49 8.16
CA GLY A 106 -3.44 -7.67 9.25
C GLY A 106 -2.02 -7.84 8.73
N GLY A 107 -1.05 -7.46 9.53
CA GLY A 107 0.34 -7.63 9.16
C GLY A 107 1.29 -7.52 10.34
N LEU A 108 2.42 -8.20 10.20
CA LEU A 108 3.56 -8.11 11.11
C LEU A 108 4.79 -7.73 10.29
N VAL A 109 5.44 -6.65 10.69
CA VAL A 109 6.69 -6.16 10.08
C VAL A 109 7.79 -6.35 11.10
N ILE A 110 8.86 -7.02 10.71
CA ILE A 110 10.07 -7.17 11.51
C ILE A 110 11.23 -6.61 10.72
N GLN A 111 11.94 -5.67 11.29
CA GLN A 111 13.04 -5.00 10.62
C GLN A 111 14.26 -4.93 11.55
N LYS A 112 15.41 -5.33 11.01
CA LYS A 112 16.68 -5.21 11.72
C LYS A 112 17.15 -3.77 11.59
N MET A 113 17.19 -3.08 12.72
CA MET A 113 17.68 -1.71 12.75
C MET A 113 19.20 -1.69 12.67
N PRO A 114 19.79 -0.74 11.92
CA PRO A 114 21.24 -0.56 11.92
C PRO A 114 21.75 -0.28 13.33
N SER A 115 22.88 -0.88 13.71
CA SER A 115 23.57 -0.51 14.95
C SER A 115 24.03 0.94 14.83
N VAL A 116 23.55 1.80 15.71
CA VAL A 116 23.97 3.21 15.78
C VAL A 116 25.46 3.24 16.12
N GLY A 117 26.25 3.94 15.30
CA GLY A 117 27.71 3.87 15.29
C GLY A 117 28.41 4.06 16.64
N GLY A 118 29.46 3.31 16.84
CA GLY A 118 30.59 3.65 17.67
C GLY A 118 30.68 3.00 19.05
N ASN A 119 29.60 2.58 19.68
CA ASN A 119 29.66 1.74 20.88
C ASN A 119 28.63 0.64 20.77
N VAL A 120 29.01 -0.45 20.13
CA VAL A 120 28.30 -1.73 20.29
C VAL A 120 28.57 -2.13 21.74
N SER A 121 27.69 -1.69 22.64
CA SER A 121 27.71 -2.21 24.01
C SER A 121 27.55 -3.71 23.93
N GLU A 122 28.29 -4.40 24.77
CA GLU A 122 28.60 -5.83 24.92
C GLU A 122 27.40 -6.82 24.94
N ILE A 123 26.21 -6.44 24.43
CA ILE A 123 25.02 -7.28 24.37
C ILE A 123 24.58 -7.41 22.91
N SER A 124 25.46 -7.89 22.06
CA SER A 124 25.00 -8.38 20.76
C SER A 124 24.71 -9.87 20.91
N ASP A 125 23.44 -10.22 20.97
CA ASP A 125 23.00 -11.60 20.75
C ASP A 125 23.06 -11.87 19.24
N PRO A 126 24.10 -12.56 18.74
CA PRO A 126 24.29 -12.77 17.31
C PRO A 126 23.17 -13.63 16.70
N ASP A 127 22.49 -14.44 17.53
CA ASP A 127 21.44 -15.36 17.11
C ASP A 127 20.05 -14.73 17.18
N ALA A 128 19.91 -13.53 17.74
CA ALA A 128 18.62 -12.87 17.96
C ALA A 128 17.81 -12.74 16.67
N TRP A 129 18.42 -12.28 15.59
CA TRP A 129 17.72 -12.11 14.31
C TRP A 129 17.14 -13.41 13.78
N GLY A 130 17.95 -14.47 13.73
CA GLY A 130 17.50 -15.79 13.29
C GLY A 130 16.36 -16.35 14.16
N ARG A 131 16.49 -16.22 15.48
CA ARG A 131 15.49 -16.67 16.45
C ARG A 131 14.16 -15.91 16.29
N ILE A 132 14.21 -14.59 16.19
CA ILE A 132 13.01 -13.75 15.98
C ILE A 132 12.29 -14.13 14.70
N LEU A 133 13.02 -14.35 13.60
CA LEU A 133 12.42 -14.76 12.33
C LEU A 133 11.76 -16.14 12.42
N GLN A 134 12.40 -17.11 13.10
CA GLN A 134 11.82 -18.44 13.31
C GLN A 134 10.51 -18.35 14.11
N LEU A 135 10.48 -17.56 15.17
CA LEU A 135 9.28 -17.34 15.97
C LEU A 135 8.18 -16.65 15.12
N ALA A 136 8.53 -15.59 14.42
CA ALA A 136 7.59 -14.86 13.57
C ALA A 136 7.00 -15.72 12.45
N HIS A 137 7.78 -16.64 11.89
CA HIS A 137 7.31 -17.55 10.84
C HIS A 137 6.17 -18.47 11.28
N THR A 138 5.95 -18.62 12.59
CA THR A 138 4.84 -19.40 13.14
C THR A 138 3.51 -18.65 13.16
N VAL A 139 3.50 -17.34 12.85
CA VAL A 139 2.28 -16.56 12.81
C VAL A 139 1.35 -17.05 11.70
N THR A 140 0.09 -17.20 12.01
CA THR A 140 -0.91 -17.62 11.04
C THR A 140 -1.70 -16.44 10.49
N LYS A 141 -2.32 -16.61 9.31
CA LYS A 141 -3.23 -15.60 8.75
C LYS A 141 -4.41 -15.31 9.68
N ASP A 142 -4.93 -16.32 10.35
CA ASP A 142 -6.05 -16.16 11.29
C ASP A 142 -5.64 -15.30 12.49
N GLU A 143 -4.46 -15.51 13.04
CA GLU A 143 -3.95 -14.68 14.12
C GLU A 143 -3.77 -13.23 13.71
N LEU A 144 -3.20 -12.98 12.54
CA LEU A 144 -3.03 -11.61 12.02
C LEU A 144 -4.36 -10.87 11.80
N LEU A 145 -5.44 -11.60 11.50
CA LEU A 145 -6.74 -10.99 11.21
C LEU A 145 -7.67 -10.91 12.45
N ASN A 146 -7.52 -11.83 13.41
CA ASN A 146 -8.54 -12.02 14.44
C ASN A 146 -8.03 -11.93 15.89
N VAL A 147 -6.72 -11.92 16.11
CA VAL A 147 -6.12 -11.78 17.44
C VAL A 147 -5.58 -10.36 17.62
N PRO A 148 -5.77 -9.73 18.80
CA PRO A 148 -5.18 -8.44 19.10
C PRO A 148 -3.65 -8.45 18.89
N ALA A 149 -3.11 -7.37 18.36
CA ALA A 149 -1.66 -7.30 18.04
C ALA A 149 -0.77 -7.53 19.26
N THR A 150 -1.16 -7.03 20.43
CA THR A 150 -0.47 -7.25 21.71
C THR A 150 -0.37 -8.73 22.07
N ASP A 151 -1.46 -9.48 21.85
CA ASP A 151 -1.51 -10.90 22.16
C ASP A 151 -0.66 -11.72 21.17
N VAL A 152 -0.69 -11.35 19.89
CA VAL A 152 0.18 -11.95 18.86
C VAL A 152 1.64 -11.73 19.22
N LEU A 153 2.02 -10.49 19.55
CA LEU A 153 3.40 -10.15 19.93
C LEU A 153 3.82 -10.88 21.19
N HIS A 154 2.96 -10.95 22.21
CA HIS A 154 3.24 -11.70 23.44
C HIS A 154 3.41 -13.19 23.15
N ARG A 155 2.52 -13.81 22.37
CA ARG A 155 2.62 -15.23 22.02
C ARG A 155 3.90 -15.55 21.27
N LEU A 156 4.28 -14.70 20.28
CA LEU A 156 5.46 -14.94 19.48
C LEU A 156 6.76 -14.70 20.26
N PHE A 157 6.79 -13.63 21.05
CA PHE A 157 8.04 -13.08 21.59
C PHE A 157 8.06 -12.95 23.13
N TRP A 158 7.31 -13.78 23.85
CA TRP A 158 7.18 -13.70 25.32
C TRP A 158 8.53 -13.87 26.05
N GLN A 159 9.52 -14.52 25.42
CA GLN A 159 10.86 -14.67 25.97
C GLN A 159 11.78 -13.49 25.63
N GLU A 160 11.37 -12.63 24.73
CA GLU A 160 12.15 -11.46 24.30
C GLU A 160 11.74 -10.23 25.12
N LYS A 161 12.69 -9.32 25.29
CA LYS A 161 12.40 -8.06 25.97
C LYS A 161 11.73 -7.09 24.99
N LEU A 162 10.42 -7.05 24.98
CA LEU A 162 9.65 -6.10 24.20
C LEU A 162 9.58 -4.75 24.91
N VAL A 163 9.80 -3.67 24.15
CA VAL A 163 9.63 -2.30 24.62
C VAL A 163 8.54 -1.65 23.75
N PRO A 164 7.32 -1.45 24.26
CA PRO A 164 6.26 -0.77 23.52
C PRO A 164 6.68 0.66 23.20
N VAL A 165 6.45 1.09 21.97
CA VAL A 165 6.80 2.45 21.51
C VAL A 165 5.56 3.32 21.44
N ALA A 166 4.58 2.94 20.63
CA ALA A 166 3.33 3.67 20.45
C ALA A 166 2.26 2.77 19.85
N GLU A 167 1.01 3.12 20.13
CA GLU A 167 -0.16 2.63 19.41
C GLU A 167 -0.79 3.78 18.66
N THR A 168 -1.23 3.56 17.44
CA THR A 168 -1.86 4.58 16.61
C THR A 168 -3.02 3.97 15.86
N ASP A 169 -4.17 4.62 15.95
CA ASP A 169 -5.36 4.23 15.20
C ASP A 169 -5.14 4.49 13.71
N ILE A 170 -5.51 3.52 12.89
CA ILE A 170 -5.50 3.63 11.44
C ILE A 170 -6.90 4.00 10.97
N THR A 171 -7.02 5.09 10.21
CA THR A 171 -8.30 5.57 9.68
C THR A 171 -8.29 5.55 8.16
N PHE A 172 -9.42 5.19 7.57
CA PHE A 172 -9.60 5.40 6.14
C PHE A 172 -9.95 6.87 5.87
N GLU A 173 -9.15 7.51 5.02
CA GLU A 173 -9.43 8.89 4.61
C GLU A 173 -9.32 9.04 3.09
N CYS A 174 -10.40 9.54 2.50
CA CYS A 174 -10.40 9.91 1.09
C CYS A 174 -10.50 11.43 0.95
N ASN A 175 -9.54 12.02 0.30
CA ASN A 175 -9.49 13.47 0.03
C ASN A 175 -10.16 13.87 -1.28
N CYS A 176 -11.10 13.05 -1.80
CA CYS A 176 -11.92 13.46 -2.93
C CYS A 176 -12.89 14.56 -2.49
N SER A 177 -13.03 15.59 -3.31
CA SER A 177 -13.97 16.68 -3.10
C SER A 177 -14.61 17.07 -4.43
N ARG A 178 -15.71 17.82 -4.37
CA ARG A 178 -16.33 18.35 -5.57
C ARG A 178 -15.38 19.30 -6.30
N ASP A 179 -14.69 20.19 -5.58
CA ASP A 179 -13.71 21.12 -6.15
C ASP A 179 -12.61 20.44 -6.97
N LYS A 180 -12.14 19.26 -6.52
CA LYS A 180 -11.15 18.48 -7.28
C LYS A 180 -11.74 17.89 -8.54
N THR A 181 -13.00 17.47 -8.50
CA THR A 181 -13.69 16.96 -9.67
C THR A 181 -14.00 18.09 -10.64
N ASP A 182 -14.40 19.25 -10.13
CA ASP A 182 -14.62 20.46 -10.93
C ASP A 182 -13.33 20.85 -11.67
N SER A 183 -12.20 20.87 -10.94
CA SER A 183 -10.88 21.13 -11.54
C SER A 183 -10.49 20.11 -12.61
N MET A 184 -10.86 18.85 -12.44
CA MET A 184 -10.64 17.80 -13.43
C MET A 184 -11.52 18.02 -14.67
N LEU A 185 -12.80 18.35 -14.50
CA LEU A 185 -13.71 18.64 -15.62
C LEU A 185 -13.27 19.89 -16.39
N LEU A 186 -12.78 20.92 -15.69
CA LEU A 186 -12.20 22.11 -16.34
C LEU A 186 -10.98 21.75 -17.19
N GLN A 187 -10.12 20.82 -16.73
CA GLN A 187 -8.96 20.33 -17.51
C GLN A 187 -9.39 19.48 -18.71
N LEU A 188 -10.48 18.71 -18.59
CA LEU A 188 -11.05 17.93 -19.69
C LEU A 188 -11.52 18.85 -20.83
N GLY A 189 -12.04 20.01 -20.46
CA GLY A 189 -12.48 21.05 -21.39
C GLY A 189 -13.99 21.00 -21.67
N LYS A 190 -14.52 22.19 -21.97
CA LYS A 190 -15.97 22.37 -22.17
C LYS A 190 -16.54 21.49 -23.29
N GLN A 191 -15.82 21.33 -24.40
CA GLN A 191 -16.30 20.56 -25.54
C GLN A 191 -16.54 19.09 -25.17
N GLU A 192 -15.57 18.46 -24.52
CA GLU A 192 -15.64 17.07 -24.10
C GLU A 192 -16.77 16.85 -23.08
N CYS A 193 -16.89 17.76 -22.10
CA CYS A 193 -17.98 17.72 -21.13
C CYS A 193 -19.35 17.81 -21.82
N MET A 194 -19.50 18.70 -22.80
CA MET A 194 -20.76 18.84 -23.57
C MET A 194 -21.09 17.62 -24.43
N ASP A 195 -20.08 16.95 -24.96
CA ASP A 195 -20.27 15.73 -25.76
C ASP A 195 -20.73 14.56 -24.88
N ILE A 196 -20.16 14.42 -23.66
CA ILE A 196 -20.65 13.46 -22.65
C ILE A 196 -22.10 13.77 -22.24
N LEU A 197 -22.41 15.04 -21.97
CA LEU A 197 -23.77 15.46 -21.59
C LEU A 197 -24.79 15.18 -22.69
N LYS A 198 -24.43 15.37 -23.96
CA LYS A 198 -25.31 15.02 -25.09
C LYS A 198 -25.54 13.51 -25.22
N ALA A 199 -24.50 12.71 -24.96
CA ALA A 199 -24.59 11.26 -25.07
C ALA A 199 -25.34 10.62 -23.90
N GLU A 200 -25.07 11.08 -22.66
CA GLU A 200 -25.52 10.40 -21.43
C GLU A 200 -26.51 11.23 -20.60
N GLY A 201 -26.76 12.48 -20.94
CA GLY A 201 -27.66 13.42 -20.22
C GLY A 201 -27.07 13.96 -18.90
N LYS A 202 -25.97 13.44 -18.42
CA LYS A 202 -25.26 13.83 -17.19
C LYS A 202 -23.80 13.38 -17.23
N ILE A 203 -22.95 14.01 -16.42
CA ILE A 203 -21.59 13.52 -16.19
C ILE A 203 -21.57 12.84 -14.82
N GLU A 204 -21.17 11.57 -14.76
CA GLU A 204 -21.00 10.84 -13.52
C GLU A 204 -19.50 10.55 -13.27
N VAL A 205 -19.00 11.01 -12.11
CA VAL A 205 -17.63 10.78 -11.67
C VAL A 205 -17.64 9.98 -10.40
N ASN A 206 -17.05 8.79 -10.44
CA ASN A 206 -16.92 7.92 -9.30
C ASN A 206 -15.49 7.97 -8.76
N CYS A 207 -15.33 8.22 -7.46
CA CYS A 207 -14.03 8.19 -6.83
C CYS A 207 -13.52 6.75 -6.77
N ARG A 208 -12.34 6.47 -7.35
CA ARG A 208 -11.75 5.12 -7.38
C ARG A 208 -11.33 4.59 -6.01
N PHE A 209 -11.23 5.45 -4.98
CA PHE A 209 -10.85 5.06 -3.62
C PHE A 209 -12.02 4.76 -2.70
N CYS A 210 -13.06 5.60 -2.71
CA CYS A 210 -14.19 5.50 -1.78
C CYS A 210 -15.54 5.26 -2.45
N ASN A 211 -15.57 5.13 -3.78
CA ASN A 211 -16.76 4.97 -4.61
C ASN A 211 -17.81 6.10 -4.44
N ARG A 212 -17.42 7.25 -3.85
CA ARG A 212 -18.30 8.41 -3.80
C ARG A 212 -18.61 8.86 -5.22
N LYS A 213 -19.89 8.92 -5.53
CA LYS A 213 -20.41 9.35 -6.82
C LYS A 213 -20.68 10.85 -6.79
N GLN A 214 -20.25 11.55 -7.82
CA GLN A 214 -20.60 12.93 -8.10
C GLN A 214 -21.27 12.98 -9.45
N VAL A 215 -22.37 13.71 -9.53
CA VAL A 215 -23.17 13.86 -10.74
C VAL A 215 -23.22 15.33 -11.08
N TYR A 216 -23.06 15.63 -12.36
CA TYR A 216 -23.14 16.97 -12.93
C TYR A 216 -24.22 16.99 -13.98
N THR A 217 -25.14 17.97 -13.86
CA THR A 217 -26.19 18.25 -14.82
C THR A 217 -25.71 19.23 -15.89
N PRO A 218 -26.40 19.35 -17.04
CA PRO A 218 -26.06 20.34 -18.05
C PRO A 218 -25.96 21.76 -17.50
N GLU A 219 -26.86 22.13 -16.57
CA GLU A 219 -26.91 23.46 -15.94
C GLU A 219 -25.68 23.79 -15.06
N GLU A 220 -24.97 22.75 -14.56
CA GLU A 220 -23.79 22.92 -13.72
C GLU A 220 -22.47 22.98 -14.54
N VAL A 221 -22.51 22.65 -15.81
CA VAL A 221 -21.35 22.59 -16.71
C VAL A 221 -21.29 23.74 -17.70
N GLU A 222 -22.39 24.47 -17.91
CA GLU A 222 -22.48 25.69 -18.75
C GLU A 222 -21.68 26.85 -18.13
#